data_b00b978e838011ac67fdd521af11b6a8
#
_entry.id   b00b978e838011ac67fdd521af11b6a8
#
_cell.length_a   1.000
_cell.length_b   1.000
_cell.length_c   1.000
_cell.angle_alpha   90.00
_cell.angle_beta   90.00
_cell.angle_gamma   90.00
#
_symmetry.space_group_name_H-M   'P 1'
#
loop_
_entity.id
_entity.type
_entity.pdbx_description
1 polymer ?
#
loop_
_entity_poly.entity_id
_entity_poly.type
_entity_poly.pdbx_seq_one_letter_code
_entity_poly.pdbx_strand_id
1 'polypeptide(L)'
;MAHQAILEFTLSGRGTRDITDAVGKVVRESGIACGVAHVFVQHTSCSLTITENADPDVRRDLETIVARLAPDGDPAYRHDTEGPDDMAAHARAMLTDTAVTVPVGGGRLLLGTWQGIYLWEHRTAPHRRSVVVTVLG
;
A
#
# COMPACT_ATOMS: atom_id res chain seq x y z
N MET A 1 5.49 -11.12 22.04
CA MET A 1 5.74 -12.06 20.96
C MET A 1 5.68 -11.33 19.63
N ALA A 2 6.42 -11.78 18.64
CA ALA A 2 6.41 -11.19 17.32
C ALA A 2 6.29 -12.27 16.25
N HIS A 3 5.56 -11.95 15.17
CA HIS A 3 5.45 -12.81 14.00
C HIS A 3 5.61 -11.92 12.76
N GLN A 4 6.39 -12.37 11.78
CA GLN A 4 6.67 -11.57 10.60
C GLN A 4 6.58 -12.41 9.34
N ALA A 5 5.99 -11.86 8.32
CA ALA A 5 5.91 -12.49 7.00
C ALA A 5 6.16 -11.45 5.91
N ILE A 6 6.74 -11.88 4.80
CA ILE A 6 6.90 -11.07 3.60
C ILE A 6 5.87 -11.53 2.58
N LEU A 7 5.02 -10.61 2.17
CA LEU A 7 4.05 -10.84 1.09
C LEU A 7 4.59 -10.25 -0.20
N GLU A 8 4.42 -10.98 -1.30
CA GLU A 8 4.83 -10.51 -2.60
C GLU A 8 3.64 -10.43 -3.54
N PHE A 9 3.55 -9.32 -4.28
CA PHE A 9 2.50 -9.05 -5.24
C PHE A 9 3.12 -8.63 -6.56
N THR A 10 2.61 -9.18 -7.66
CA THR A 10 2.91 -8.69 -8.99
C THR A 10 1.73 -7.86 -9.48
N LEU A 11 2.01 -6.59 -9.77
CA LEU A 11 1.01 -5.63 -10.23
C LEU A 11 1.26 -5.31 -11.70
N SER A 12 0.19 -5.29 -12.49
CA SER A 12 0.28 -5.10 -13.94
C SER A 12 0.57 -3.65 -14.34
N GLY A 13 0.39 -2.71 -13.43
CA GLY A 13 0.61 -1.30 -13.65
C GLY A 13 -0.04 -0.46 -12.55
N ARG A 14 -0.17 0.82 -12.80
CA ARG A 14 -0.67 1.82 -11.85
C ARG A 14 -2.08 1.49 -11.37
N GLY A 15 -2.30 1.61 -10.08
CA GLY A 15 -3.59 1.38 -9.43
C GLY A 15 -3.46 0.79 -8.05
N THR A 16 -4.61 0.56 -7.43
CA THR A 16 -4.70 0.01 -6.07
C THR A 16 -5.04 -1.47 -6.10
N ARG A 17 -4.51 -2.21 -5.15
CA ARG A 17 -4.84 -3.61 -4.90
C ARG A 17 -5.20 -3.80 -3.44
N ASP A 18 -6.37 -4.35 -3.17
CA ASP A 18 -6.79 -4.70 -1.82
C ASP A 18 -5.94 -5.86 -1.30
N ILE A 19 -5.21 -5.64 -0.22
CA ILE A 19 -4.36 -6.65 0.43
C ILE A 19 -4.86 -7.01 1.83
N THR A 20 -6.05 -6.56 2.19
CA THR A 20 -6.62 -6.76 3.53
C THR A 20 -6.66 -8.22 3.93
N ASP A 21 -7.14 -9.11 3.05
CA ASP A 21 -7.24 -10.53 3.36
C ASP A 21 -5.88 -11.20 3.52
N ALA A 22 -4.90 -10.81 2.69
CA ALA A 22 -3.54 -11.33 2.80
C ALA A 22 -2.88 -10.91 4.13
N VAL A 23 -3.06 -9.66 4.55
CA VAL A 23 -2.58 -9.18 5.85
C VAL A 23 -3.32 -9.88 6.98
N GLY A 24 -4.64 -10.02 6.87
CA GLY A 24 -5.47 -10.72 7.84
C GLY A 24 -5.05 -12.19 8.05
N LYS A 25 -4.62 -12.85 6.98
CA LYS A 25 -4.09 -14.21 7.06
C LYS A 25 -2.81 -14.27 7.91
N VAL A 26 -1.89 -13.33 7.72
CA VAL A 26 -0.66 -13.23 8.54
C VAL A 26 -1.02 -13.04 10.02
N VAL A 27 -2.00 -12.19 10.31
CA VAL A 27 -2.49 -11.97 11.67
C VAL A 27 -3.03 -13.27 12.29
N ARG A 28 -3.85 -14.01 11.57
CA ARG A 28 -4.38 -15.30 12.05
C ARG A 28 -3.26 -16.32 12.29
N GLU A 29 -2.32 -16.41 11.37
CA GLU A 29 -1.19 -17.35 11.49
C GLU A 29 -0.25 -16.97 12.64
N SER A 30 -0.22 -15.72 13.07
CA SER A 30 0.60 -15.26 14.18
C SER A 30 0.16 -15.86 15.53
N GLY A 31 -1.11 -16.20 15.66
CA GLY A 31 -1.71 -16.63 16.93
C GLY A 31 -1.83 -15.52 17.97
N ILE A 32 -1.50 -14.28 17.63
CA ILE A 32 -1.54 -13.13 18.53
C ILE A 32 -2.99 -12.62 18.63
N ALA A 33 -3.53 -12.63 19.85
CA ALA A 33 -4.92 -12.22 20.08
C ALA A 33 -5.09 -10.72 20.19
N CYS A 34 -4.13 -10.02 20.77
CA CYS A 34 -4.19 -8.59 21.02
C CYS A 34 -2.83 -7.94 20.77
N GLY A 35 -2.80 -6.88 20.00
CA GLY A 35 -1.55 -6.20 19.65
C GLY A 35 -1.70 -5.29 18.46
N VAL A 36 -0.69 -5.24 17.61
CA VAL A 36 -0.70 -4.45 16.38
C VAL A 36 -0.15 -5.25 15.20
N ALA A 37 -0.67 -4.98 14.02
CA ALA A 37 -0.10 -5.40 12.75
C ALA A 37 0.51 -4.19 12.06
N HIS A 38 1.79 -4.24 11.80
CA HIS A 38 2.54 -3.22 11.07
C HIS A 38 2.80 -3.70 9.66
N VAL A 39 2.35 -2.95 8.69
CA VAL A 39 2.46 -3.26 7.26
C VAL A 39 3.39 -2.24 6.62
N PHE A 40 4.47 -2.71 6.01
CA PHE A 40 5.53 -1.85 5.48
C PHE A 40 5.88 -2.26 4.05
N VAL A 41 5.89 -1.29 3.13
CA VAL A 41 6.28 -1.52 1.75
C VAL A 41 7.77 -1.20 1.55
N GLN A 42 8.50 -2.14 0.93
CA GLN A 42 9.96 -2.04 0.75
C GLN A 42 10.34 -1.38 -0.58
N HIS A 43 9.63 -0.34 -0.97
CA HIS A 43 9.81 0.31 -2.28
C HIS A 43 9.64 1.82 -2.18
N THR A 44 10.13 2.53 -3.19
CA THR A 44 10.06 4.00 -3.27
C THR A 44 9.12 4.50 -4.37
N SER A 45 8.48 3.59 -5.11
CA SER A 45 7.57 3.92 -6.22
C SER A 45 6.22 3.22 -6.14
N CYS A 46 5.91 2.66 -4.98
CA CYS A 46 4.58 2.24 -4.58
C CYS A 46 4.38 2.55 -3.10
N SER A 47 3.16 2.47 -2.62
CA SER A 47 2.82 2.88 -1.26
C SER A 47 1.64 2.08 -0.71
N LEU A 48 1.24 2.42 0.50
CA LEU A 48 0.08 1.85 1.18
C LEU A 48 -0.92 2.96 1.47
N THR A 49 -2.18 2.59 1.57
CA THR A 49 -3.22 3.45 2.12
C THR A 49 -4.31 2.62 2.76
N ILE A 50 -4.96 3.18 3.76
CA ILE A 50 -6.21 2.66 4.30
C ILE A 50 -7.30 3.60 3.81
N THR A 51 -8.24 3.08 3.04
CA THR A 51 -9.32 3.88 2.46
C THR A 51 -10.58 3.05 2.28
N GLU A 52 -11.63 3.68 1.79
CA GLU A 52 -12.93 3.06 1.62
C GLU A 52 -12.88 1.88 0.63
N ASN A 53 -13.49 0.78 1.03
CA ASN A 53 -13.44 -0.49 0.32
C ASN A 53 -14.69 -0.84 -0.51
N ALA A 54 -15.76 -0.05 -0.40
CA ALA A 54 -17.04 -0.39 -1.02
C ALA A 54 -17.22 0.24 -2.40
N ASP A 55 -17.02 1.55 -2.52
CA ASP A 55 -17.21 2.27 -3.77
C ASP A 55 -15.88 2.41 -4.52
N PRO A 56 -15.72 1.73 -5.68
CA PRO A 56 -14.49 1.83 -6.47
C PRO A 56 -14.20 3.25 -6.97
N ASP A 57 -15.19 4.12 -7.02
CA ASP A 57 -14.99 5.51 -7.45
C ASP A 57 -14.15 6.32 -6.46
N VAL A 58 -14.16 5.95 -5.16
CA VAL A 58 -13.25 6.58 -4.19
C VAL A 58 -11.80 6.38 -4.62
N ARG A 59 -11.41 5.18 -4.98
CA ARG A 59 -10.02 4.88 -5.41
C ARG A 59 -9.70 5.49 -6.77
N ARG A 60 -10.67 5.58 -7.67
CA ARG A 60 -10.51 6.31 -8.93
C ARG A 60 -10.25 7.79 -8.71
N ASP A 61 -11.03 8.41 -7.83
CA ASP A 61 -10.88 9.83 -7.52
C ASP A 61 -9.55 10.11 -6.83
N LEU A 62 -9.10 9.22 -5.94
CA LEU A 62 -7.78 9.32 -5.33
C LEU A 62 -6.66 9.27 -6.39
N GLU A 63 -6.77 8.39 -7.38
CA GLU A 63 -5.81 8.34 -8.49
C GLU A 63 -5.80 9.64 -9.29
N THR A 64 -6.95 10.20 -9.56
CA THR A 64 -7.09 11.50 -10.23
C THR A 64 -6.44 12.63 -9.42
N ILE A 65 -6.63 12.63 -8.12
CA ILE A 65 -6.07 13.63 -7.21
C ILE A 65 -4.54 13.56 -7.21
N VAL A 66 -3.97 12.37 -7.03
CA VAL A 66 -2.50 12.25 -7.00
C VAL A 66 -1.88 12.50 -8.38
N ALA A 67 -2.59 12.21 -9.46
CA ALA A 67 -2.14 12.54 -10.81
C ALA A 67 -2.01 14.05 -11.03
N ARG A 68 -2.89 14.83 -10.42
CA ARG A 68 -2.82 16.31 -10.47
C ARG A 68 -1.71 16.87 -9.59
N LEU A 69 -1.46 16.22 -8.43
CA LEU A 69 -0.42 16.65 -7.49
C LEU A 69 0.98 16.29 -7.99
N ALA A 70 1.12 15.15 -8.64
CA ALA A 70 2.40 14.63 -9.15
C ALA A 70 2.20 14.08 -10.58
N PRO A 71 2.15 14.97 -11.59
CA PRO A 71 1.96 14.58 -12.98
C PRO A 71 3.20 13.88 -13.54
N ASP A 72 2.96 12.95 -14.46
CA ASP A 72 4.05 12.32 -15.22
C ASP A 72 4.69 13.32 -16.18
N GLY A 73 5.99 13.17 -16.43
CA GLY A 73 6.68 13.88 -17.49
C GLY A 73 6.80 15.38 -17.31
N ASP A 74 6.69 15.90 -16.07
CA ASP A 74 6.93 17.31 -15.82
C ASP A 74 8.36 17.66 -16.23
N PRO A 75 8.55 18.64 -17.14
CA PRO A 75 9.87 19.00 -17.63
C PRO A 75 10.80 19.59 -16.58
N ALA A 76 10.29 19.98 -15.42
CA ALA A 76 11.08 20.44 -14.28
C ALA A 76 11.75 19.29 -13.53
N TYR A 77 11.33 18.04 -13.71
CA TYR A 77 11.96 16.89 -13.06
C TYR A 77 13.34 16.62 -13.64
N ARG A 78 14.33 16.44 -12.77
CA ARG A 78 15.69 16.05 -13.16
C ARG A 78 15.87 14.54 -13.24
N HIS A 79 15.14 13.79 -12.40
CA HIS A 79 15.15 12.33 -12.39
C HIS A 79 14.24 11.82 -13.49
N ASP A 80 14.79 11.61 -14.69
CA ASP A 80 14.02 11.27 -15.88
C ASP A 80 14.56 10.08 -16.68
N THR A 81 15.60 9.42 -16.19
CA THR A 81 16.28 8.32 -16.90
C THR A 81 15.52 7.00 -16.89
N GLU A 82 14.54 6.84 -16.01
CA GLU A 82 13.76 5.61 -15.86
C GLU A 82 12.31 5.75 -16.37
N GLY A 83 12.09 6.69 -17.27
CA GLY A 83 10.79 6.94 -17.86
C GLY A 83 10.04 8.14 -17.24
N PRO A 84 8.96 8.60 -17.89
CA PRO A 84 8.24 9.80 -17.47
C PRO A 84 7.42 9.61 -16.18
N ASP A 85 7.17 8.35 -15.79
CA ASP A 85 6.34 8.01 -14.62
C ASP A 85 7.14 7.83 -13.33
N ASP A 86 8.48 7.68 -13.39
CA ASP A 86 9.25 7.29 -12.22
C ASP A 86 9.34 8.40 -11.15
N MET A 87 9.71 9.61 -11.53
CA MET A 87 9.77 10.70 -10.55
C MET A 87 8.38 11.02 -9.97
N ALA A 88 7.35 11.00 -10.80
CA ALA A 88 5.98 11.13 -10.35
C ALA A 88 5.61 10.03 -9.33
N ALA A 89 6.05 8.80 -9.58
CA ALA A 89 5.81 7.68 -8.65
C ALA A 89 6.51 7.91 -7.30
N HIS A 90 7.74 8.42 -7.29
CA HIS A 90 8.41 8.78 -6.04
C HIS A 90 7.66 9.86 -5.26
N ALA A 91 7.16 10.88 -5.95
CA ALA A 91 6.38 11.94 -5.32
C ALA A 91 5.05 11.41 -4.76
N ARG A 92 4.36 10.57 -5.52
CA ARG A 92 3.10 9.93 -5.08
C ARG A 92 3.32 9.04 -3.87
N ALA A 93 4.42 8.27 -3.84
CA ALA A 93 4.77 7.43 -2.70
C ALA A 93 5.04 8.28 -1.44
N MET A 94 5.67 9.45 -1.59
CA MET A 94 5.92 10.37 -0.49
C MET A 94 4.63 11.01 0.05
N LEU A 95 3.64 11.25 -0.81
CA LEU A 95 2.36 11.86 -0.44
C LEU A 95 1.36 10.88 0.21
N THR A 96 1.65 9.60 0.14
CA THR A 96 0.84 8.53 0.70
C THR A 96 1.62 7.81 1.81
N ASP A 97 1.30 6.58 2.16
CA ASP A 97 1.92 5.91 3.29
C ASP A 97 2.93 4.85 2.86
N THR A 98 4.11 4.84 3.47
CA THR A 98 5.07 3.74 3.35
C THR A 98 4.72 2.59 4.29
N ALA A 99 4.10 2.91 5.40
CA ALA A 99 3.65 1.94 6.39
C ALA A 99 2.29 2.34 6.95
N VAL A 100 1.52 1.32 7.33
CA VAL A 100 0.29 1.48 8.09
C VAL A 100 0.31 0.53 9.27
N THR A 101 -0.28 0.92 10.39
CA THR A 101 -0.42 0.10 11.57
C THR A 101 -1.88 -0.04 11.93
N VAL A 102 -2.33 -1.28 12.14
CA VAL A 102 -3.71 -1.60 12.47
C VAL A 102 -3.74 -2.35 13.79
N PRO A 103 -4.59 -1.96 14.75
CA PRO A 103 -4.77 -2.74 15.96
C PRO A 103 -5.27 -4.15 15.66
N VAL A 104 -4.82 -5.11 16.48
CA VAL A 104 -5.28 -6.50 16.45
C VAL A 104 -6.04 -6.78 17.74
N GLY A 105 -7.22 -7.32 17.62
CA GLY A 105 -8.04 -7.73 18.74
C GLY A 105 -8.84 -8.98 18.39
N GLY A 106 -8.96 -9.91 19.34
CA GLY A 106 -9.59 -11.20 19.08
C GLY A 106 -8.95 -11.99 17.94
N GLY A 107 -7.66 -11.79 17.71
CA GLY A 107 -6.91 -12.45 16.63
C GLY A 107 -7.21 -11.91 15.23
N ARG A 108 -7.80 -10.73 15.11
CA ARG A 108 -8.22 -10.11 13.85
C ARG A 108 -7.81 -8.65 13.76
N LEU A 109 -7.67 -8.16 12.53
CA LEU A 109 -7.51 -6.73 12.26
C LEU A 109 -8.76 -5.96 12.70
N LEU A 110 -8.58 -4.92 13.52
CA LEU A 110 -9.66 -4.07 13.99
C LEU A 110 -9.90 -2.91 13.03
N LEU A 111 -10.11 -3.23 11.76
CA LEU A 111 -10.52 -2.25 10.76
C LEU A 111 -12.00 -1.90 10.93
N GLY A 112 -12.35 -0.67 10.64
CA GLY A 112 -13.75 -0.28 10.46
C GLY A 112 -14.37 -0.98 9.25
N THR A 113 -15.69 -1.02 9.19
CA THR A 113 -16.45 -1.69 8.12
C THR A 113 -16.02 -1.23 6.72
N TRP A 114 -15.73 0.05 6.57
CA TRP A 114 -15.41 0.67 5.30
C TRP A 114 -13.91 0.82 5.03
N GLN A 115 -13.07 0.30 5.93
CA GLN A 115 -11.62 0.38 5.78
C GLN A 115 -11.05 -0.87 5.12
N GLY A 116 -10.27 -0.67 4.07
CA GLY A 116 -9.43 -1.71 3.48
C GLY A 116 -7.98 -1.24 3.42
N ILE A 117 -7.06 -2.18 3.44
CA ILE A 117 -5.63 -1.92 3.26
C ILE A 117 -5.32 -2.13 1.79
N TYR A 118 -4.79 -1.10 1.14
CA TYR A 118 -4.47 -1.13 -0.29
C TYR A 118 -2.99 -0.92 -0.53
N LEU A 119 -2.43 -1.77 -1.39
CA LEU A 119 -1.14 -1.52 -2.03
C LEU A 119 -1.39 -0.67 -3.27
N TRP A 120 -0.68 0.45 -3.37
CA TRP A 120 -0.87 1.43 -4.43
C TRP A 120 0.35 1.49 -5.32
N GLU A 121 0.23 0.95 -6.53
CA GLU A 121 1.27 0.99 -7.54
C GLU A 121 1.26 2.33 -8.25
N HIS A 122 2.40 3.00 -8.31
CA HIS A 122 2.52 4.30 -8.96
C HIS A 122 3.28 4.26 -10.28
N ARG A 123 3.91 3.12 -10.62
CA ARG A 123 4.54 2.93 -11.93
C ARG A 123 3.52 2.40 -12.94
N THR A 124 3.74 2.70 -14.22
CA THR A 124 2.83 2.29 -15.30
C THR A 124 3.14 0.91 -15.85
N ALA A 125 4.39 0.44 -15.74
CA ALA A 125 4.79 -0.90 -16.15
C ALA A 125 4.58 -1.92 -15.03
N PRO A 126 4.51 -3.23 -15.34
CA PRO A 126 4.42 -4.27 -14.31
C PRO A 126 5.63 -4.28 -13.38
N HIS A 127 5.36 -4.44 -12.08
CA HIS A 127 6.40 -4.56 -11.05
C HIS A 127 6.01 -5.60 -10.01
N ARG A 128 7.04 -6.25 -9.45
CA ARG A 128 6.90 -7.12 -8.29
C ARG A 128 7.18 -6.31 -7.04
N ARG A 129 6.26 -6.38 -6.06
CA ARG A 129 6.33 -5.58 -4.84
C ARG A 129 6.35 -6.47 -3.60
N SER A 130 7.19 -6.11 -2.63
CA SER A 130 7.32 -6.81 -1.36
C SER A 130 6.75 -5.96 -0.24
N VAL A 131 5.93 -6.58 0.59
CA VAL A 131 5.28 -5.97 1.74
C VAL A 131 5.59 -6.82 2.96
N VAL A 132 6.20 -6.20 3.98
CA VAL A 132 6.51 -6.87 5.24
C VAL A 132 5.40 -6.63 6.23
N VAL A 133 4.83 -7.70 6.76
CA VAL A 133 3.82 -7.63 7.82
C VAL A 133 4.42 -8.15 9.11
N THR A 134 4.43 -7.31 10.13
CA THR A 134 4.91 -7.66 11.47
C THR A 134 3.76 -7.55 12.45
N VAL A 135 3.47 -8.61 13.17
CA VAL A 135 2.45 -8.64 14.21
C VAL A 135 3.15 -8.71 15.56
N LEU A 136 2.81 -7.77 16.43
CA LEU A 136 3.36 -7.65 17.78
C LEU A 136 2.26 -7.74 18.81
N GLY A 137 2.52 -8.50 19.84
CA GLY A 137 1.57 -8.63 20.94
C GLY A 137 2.02 -9.55 22.08
#